data_30bcc848a0fd6d65d3400a375d1a25a8
#
_entry.id   30bcc848a0fd6d65d3400a375d1a25a8
#
_cell.length_a   1.000
_cell.length_b   1.000
_cell.length_c   1.000
_cell.angle_alpha   90.00
_cell.angle_beta   90.00
_cell.angle_gamma   90.00
#
_symmetry.space_group_name_H-M   'P 1'
#
loop_
_entity.id
_entity.type
_entity.pdbx_description
1 polymer ?
#
loop_
_entity_poly.entity_id
_entity_poly.type
_entity_poly.pdbx_seq_one_letter_code
_entity_poly.pdbx_strand_id
1 'polypeptide(L)'
;MEEVFSAHVVGQLSKQSPTPLYHQLFSLLKSRILDGTLAYGTRLPPEERLADIFSVSRITAKRAMDDLSKDALVERRRGRGTHVIYQYSPRPVQAPLTGMLQEIESMARNSVAQILDFGIRIPPQQIREDLRLA
;
A
#
# COMPACT_ATOMS: atom_id res chain seq x y z
N MET A 1 0.59 -4.90 -17.81
CA MET A 1 1.85 -4.59 -17.11
C MET A 1 2.39 -3.20 -17.44
N GLU A 2 2.30 -2.77 -18.69
CA GLU A 2 2.76 -1.45 -19.10
C GLU A 2 2.01 -0.31 -18.37
N GLU A 3 0.73 -0.47 -18.11
CA GLU A 3 -0.07 0.52 -17.36
C GLU A 3 0.42 0.73 -15.92
N VAL A 4 0.92 -0.32 -15.27
CA VAL A 4 1.45 -0.25 -13.91
C VAL A 4 2.72 0.59 -13.84
N PHE A 5 3.48 0.60 -14.93
CA PHE A 5 4.73 1.34 -15.06
C PHE A 5 4.59 2.55 -15.98
N SER A 6 3.41 3.16 -16.00
CA SER A 6 3.17 4.36 -16.76
C SER A 6 4.05 5.53 -16.28
N ALA A 7 4.20 6.56 -17.12
CA ALA A 7 4.98 7.74 -16.78
C ALA A 7 4.50 8.40 -15.46
N HIS A 8 3.22 8.29 -15.15
CA HIS A 8 2.67 8.81 -13.90
C HIS A 8 3.22 8.06 -12.67
N VAL A 9 3.31 6.75 -12.75
CA VAL A 9 3.86 5.91 -11.68
C VAL A 9 5.36 6.15 -11.51
N VAL A 10 6.09 6.22 -12.63
CA VAL A 10 7.53 6.52 -12.63
C VAL A 10 7.81 7.88 -12.01
N GLY A 11 6.96 8.87 -12.27
CA GLY A 11 7.10 10.22 -11.72
C GLY A 11 6.89 10.31 -10.21
N GLN A 12 6.43 9.25 -9.53
CA GLN A 12 6.27 9.24 -8.09
C GLN A 12 7.59 9.12 -7.32
N LEU A 13 8.67 8.71 -7.99
CA LEU A 13 9.98 8.66 -7.37
C LEU A 13 10.64 10.04 -7.44
N SER A 14 11.11 10.50 -6.28
CA SER A 14 11.75 11.82 -6.16
C SER A 14 13.18 11.69 -5.65
N LYS A 15 14.14 12.17 -6.43
CA LYS A 15 15.54 12.24 -6.02
C LYS A 15 15.78 13.31 -4.94
N GLN A 16 14.85 14.24 -4.80
CA GLN A 16 14.94 15.34 -3.82
C GLN A 16 14.34 14.97 -2.47
N SER A 17 13.62 13.86 -2.38
CA SER A 17 13.09 13.36 -1.12
C SER A 17 14.21 12.88 -0.20
N PRO A 18 14.11 13.09 1.13
CA PRO A 18 15.06 12.51 2.09
C PRO A 18 14.99 10.98 2.14
N THR A 19 13.92 10.38 1.64
CA THR A 19 13.79 8.92 1.58
C THR A 19 14.67 8.36 0.46
N PRO A 20 15.52 7.35 0.73
CA PRO A 20 16.35 6.74 -0.30
C PRO A 20 15.52 6.17 -1.46
N LEU A 21 16.06 6.24 -2.67
CA LEU A 21 15.36 5.80 -3.88
C LEU A 21 14.98 4.32 -3.83
N TYR A 22 15.83 3.45 -3.27
CA TYR A 22 15.49 2.03 -3.16
C TYR A 22 14.25 1.82 -2.29
N HIS A 23 14.10 2.62 -1.23
CA HIS A 23 12.95 2.52 -0.34
C HIS A 23 11.68 3.05 -1.01
N GLN A 24 11.80 4.13 -1.79
CA GLN A 24 10.69 4.65 -2.57
C GLN A 24 10.21 3.62 -3.60
N LEU A 25 11.13 2.99 -4.31
CA LEU A 25 10.82 1.95 -5.29
C LEU A 25 10.19 0.73 -4.60
N PHE A 26 10.77 0.29 -3.50
CA PHE A 26 10.23 -0.80 -2.69
C PHE A 26 8.79 -0.50 -2.24
N SER A 27 8.55 0.68 -1.69
CA SER A 27 7.23 1.07 -1.20
C SER A 27 6.19 1.13 -2.32
N LEU A 28 6.59 1.64 -3.48
CA LEU A 28 5.73 1.72 -4.66
C LEU A 28 5.33 0.32 -5.14
N LEU A 29 6.30 -0.56 -5.33
CA LEU A 29 6.05 -1.93 -5.78
C LEU A 29 5.24 -2.71 -4.74
N LYS A 30 5.57 -2.56 -3.47
CA LYS A 30 4.84 -3.19 -2.37
C LYS A 30 3.37 -2.76 -2.37
N SER A 31 3.11 -1.47 -2.51
CA SER A 31 1.76 -0.93 -2.58
C SER A 31 0.97 -1.56 -3.73
N ARG A 32 1.57 -1.70 -4.90
CA ARG A 32 0.93 -2.30 -6.07
C ARG A 32 0.67 -3.80 -5.91
N ILE A 33 1.56 -4.50 -5.19
CA ILE A 33 1.36 -5.92 -4.88
C ILE A 33 0.23 -6.09 -3.87
N LEU A 34 0.22 -5.24 -2.82
CA LEU A 34 -0.77 -5.34 -1.75
C LEU A 34 -2.18 -4.99 -2.21
N ASP A 35 -2.33 -4.05 -3.15
CA ASP A 35 -3.65 -3.66 -3.67
C ASP A 35 -4.15 -4.56 -4.80
N GLY A 36 -3.34 -5.51 -5.25
CA GLY A 36 -3.70 -6.45 -6.30
C GLY A 36 -3.43 -5.96 -7.72
N THR A 37 -2.89 -4.75 -7.90
CA THR A 37 -2.53 -4.24 -9.22
C THR A 37 -1.47 -5.13 -9.87
N LEU A 38 -0.47 -5.55 -9.08
CA LEU A 38 0.47 -6.61 -9.46
C LEU A 38 -0.05 -7.92 -8.86
N ALA A 39 -0.85 -8.64 -9.63
CA ALA A 39 -1.52 -9.84 -9.16
C ALA A 39 -0.56 -11.00 -8.92
N TYR A 40 -1.01 -11.99 -8.16
CA TYR A 40 -0.27 -13.24 -7.95
C TYR A 40 0.15 -13.86 -9.27
N GLY A 41 1.40 -14.29 -9.33
CA GLY A 41 1.96 -14.92 -10.54
C GLY A 41 2.47 -13.92 -11.58
N THR A 42 2.28 -12.61 -11.38
CA THR A 42 2.79 -11.60 -12.30
C THR A 42 4.32 -11.61 -12.29
N ARG A 43 4.91 -11.71 -13.48
CA ARG A 43 6.36 -11.59 -13.64
C ARG A 43 6.76 -10.12 -13.62
N LEU A 44 7.64 -9.77 -12.69
CA LEU A 44 8.19 -8.42 -12.62
C LEU A 44 9.31 -8.25 -13.64
N PRO A 45 9.53 -7.02 -14.15
CA PRO A 45 10.69 -6.76 -14.99
C PRO A 45 12.00 -7.10 -14.28
N PRO A 46 13.04 -7.50 -15.00
CA PRO A 46 14.35 -7.71 -14.39
C PRO A 46 14.91 -6.40 -13.81
N GLU A 47 15.82 -6.51 -12.87
CA GLU A 47 16.40 -5.37 -12.15
C GLU A 47 16.97 -4.31 -13.11
N GLU A 48 17.63 -4.75 -14.16
CA GLU A 48 18.17 -3.86 -15.20
C GLU A 48 17.07 -3.03 -15.86
N ARG A 49 15.96 -3.65 -16.20
CA ARG A 49 14.82 -2.97 -16.82
C ARG A 49 14.11 -2.05 -15.84
N LEU A 50 13.96 -2.47 -14.59
CA LEU A 50 13.43 -1.61 -13.52
C LEU A 50 14.29 -0.37 -13.33
N ALA A 51 15.61 -0.53 -13.36
CA ALA A 51 16.54 0.59 -13.28
C ALA A 51 16.31 1.59 -14.41
N ASP A 52 16.11 1.10 -15.63
CA ASP A 52 15.82 1.94 -16.78
C ASP A 52 14.46 2.62 -16.68
N ILE A 53 13.42 1.86 -16.30
CA ILE A 53 12.06 2.39 -16.20
C ILE A 53 11.98 3.52 -15.18
N PHE A 54 12.59 3.34 -14.01
CA PHE A 54 12.52 4.31 -12.91
C PHE A 54 13.68 5.29 -12.88
N SER A 55 14.61 5.20 -13.83
CA SER A 55 15.80 6.06 -13.88
C SER A 55 16.62 6.00 -12.59
N VAL A 56 16.83 4.81 -12.08
CA VAL A 56 17.64 4.55 -10.89
C VAL A 56 18.80 3.62 -11.24
N SER A 57 19.76 3.48 -10.31
CA SER A 57 20.87 2.55 -10.50
C SER A 57 20.40 1.11 -10.41
N ARG A 58 21.18 0.19 -10.99
CA ARG A 58 20.94 -1.26 -10.87
C ARG A 58 20.98 -1.72 -9.41
N ILE A 59 21.91 -1.16 -8.64
CA ILE A 59 22.02 -1.47 -7.21
C ILE A 59 20.76 -1.04 -6.46
N THR A 60 20.21 0.12 -6.78
CA THR A 60 18.94 0.60 -6.21
C THR A 60 17.79 -0.33 -6.54
N ALA A 61 17.66 -0.73 -7.80
CA ALA A 61 16.62 -1.67 -8.22
C ALA A 61 16.79 -3.03 -7.55
N LYS A 62 18.02 -3.54 -7.51
CA LYS A 62 18.32 -4.81 -6.84
C LYS A 62 17.96 -4.79 -5.36
N ARG A 63 18.30 -3.72 -4.67
CA ARG A 63 18.00 -3.59 -3.23
C ARG A 63 16.50 -3.56 -2.97
N ALA A 64 15.75 -2.86 -3.79
CA ALA A 64 14.29 -2.84 -3.69
C ALA A 64 13.70 -4.25 -3.89
N MET A 65 14.20 -4.97 -4.89
CA MET A 65 13.76 -6.33 -5.16
C MET A 65 14.15 -7.31 -4.05
N ASP A 66 15.34 -7.15 -3.50
CA ASP A 66 15.79 -7.96 -2.34
C ASP A 66 14.86 -7.75 -1.14
N ASP A 67 14.48 -6.51 -0.87
CA ASP A 67 13.58 -6.18 0.23
C ASP A 67 12.16 -6.76 0.00
N LEU A 68 11.66 -6.73 -1.23
CA LEU A 68 10.39 -7.37 -1.57
C LEU A 68 10.45 -8.88 -1.35
N SER A 69 11.57 -9.51 -1.70
CA SER A 69 11.78 -10.94 -1.48
C SER A 69 11.85 -11.29 0.00
N LYS A 70 12.51 -10.46 0.81
CA LYS A 70 12.56 -10.63 2.27
C LYS A 70 11.17 -10.55 2.91
N ASP A 71 10.31 -9.69 2.37
CA ASP A 71 8.93 -9.56 2.85
C ASP A 71 8.01 -10.65 2.29
N ALA A 72 8.55 -11.63 1.55
CA ALA A 72 7.80 -12.71 0.92
C ALA A 72 6.70 -12.23 -0.02
N LEU A 73 6.89 -11.08 -0.64
CA LEU A 73 5.97 -10.53 -1.63
C LEU A 73 6.28 -11.03 -3.04
N VAL A 74 7.54 -11.33 -3.30
CA VAL A 74 8.02 -11.85 -4.58
C VAL A 74 8.98 -13.00 -4.37
N GLU A 75 9.13 -13.83 -5.38
CA GLU A 75 10.07 -14.96 -5.40
C GLU A 75 10.92 -14.90 -6.65
N ARG A 76 12.23 -15.04 -6.47
CA ARG A 76 13.16 -15.17 -7.58
C ARG A 76 13.27 -16.63 -7.96
N ARG A 77 12.96 -16.92 -9.22
CA ARG A 77 13.10 -18.27 -9.79
C ARG A 77 14.21 -18.26 -10.83
N ARG A 78 15.21 -19.07 -10.57
CA ARG A 78 16.37 -19.18 -11.47
C ARG A 78 15.93 -19.53 -12.90
N GLY A 79 16.32 -18.68 -13.86
CA GLY A 79 15.94 -18.84 -15.27
C GLY A 79 14.52 -18.41 -15.61
N ARG A 80 13.68 -18.04 -14.63
CA ARG A 80 12.29 -17.64 -14.85
C ARG A 80 11.95 -16.22 -14.37
N GLY A 81 12.94 -15.52 -13.79
CA GLY A 81 12.76 -14.17 -13.29
C GLY A 81 12.08 -14.11 -11.92
N THR A 82 11.56 -12.95 -11.59
CA THR A 82 10.92 -12.68 -10.31
C THR A 82 9.42 -12.61 -10.49
N HIS A 83 8.68 -13.31 -9.65
CA HIS A 83 7.22 -13.40 -9.72
C HIS A 83 6.61 -12.97 -8.40
N VAL A 84 5.42 -12.35 -8.47
CA VAL A 84 4.63 -12.00 -7.28
C VAL A 84 4.07 -13.29 -6.69
N ILE A 85 4.32 -13.50 -5.41
CA ILE A 85 3.80 -14.66 -4.65
C ILE A 85 2.80 -14.27 -3.57
N TYR A 86 2.55 -12.97 -3.41
CA TYR A 86 1.53 -12.48 -2.49
C TYR A 86 0.16 -12.63 -3.14
N GLN A 87 -0.76 -13.30 -2.45
CA GLN A 87 -2.14 -13.41 -2.89
C GLN A 87 -2.97 -12.33 -2.21
N TYR A 88 -3.40 -11.35 -3.01
CA TYR A 88 -4.43 -10.43 -2.56
C TYR A 88 -5.71 -11.22 -2.36
N SER A 89 -6.08 -11.39 -1.13
CA SER A 89 -7.39 -11.90 -0.77
C SER A 89 -8.12 -10.75 -0.09
N PRO A 90 -9.15 -10.17 -0.71
CA PRO A 90 -10.08 -9.37 0.05
C PRO A 90 -10.69 -10.32 1.06
N ARG A 91 -10.13 -10.35 2.26
CA ARG A 91 -10.70 -11.16 3.32
C ARG A 91 -12.14 -10.72 3.51
N PRO A 92 -13.12 -11.58 3.23
CA PRO A 92 -14.41 -11.35 3.81
C PRO A 92 -14.16 -11.23 5.31
N VAL A 93 -14.67 -10.18 5.90
CA VAL A 93 -14.50 -9.88 7.32
C VAL A 93 -15.13 -11.02 8.09
N GLN A 94 -14.37 -12.09 8.32
CA GLN A 94 -14.77 -13.22 9.17
C GLN A 94 -14.25 -13.05 10.60
N ALA A 95 -13.61 -11.92 10.91
CA ALA A 95 -13.32 -11.58 12.28
C ALA A 95 -14.64 -11.52 13.05
N PRO A 96 -14.68 -11.98 14.31
CA PRO A 96 -15.89 -11.88 15.10
C PRO A 96 -16.36 -10.43 15.07
N LEU A 97 -17.47 -10.21 14.39
CA LEU A 97 -18.08 -8.89 14.19
C LEU A 97 -18.19 -8.11 15.48
N THR A 98 -18.40 -8.80 16.60
CA THR A 98 -18.46 -8.21 17.93
C THR A 98 -17.19 -7.47 18.33
N GLY A 99 -16.00 -8.02 18.08
CA GLY A 99 -14.74 -7.36 18.41
C GLY A 99 -14.48 -6.12 17.55
N MET A 100 -14.76 -6.22 16.26
CA MET A 100 -14.61 -5.08 15.35
C MET A 100 -15.59 -3.95 15.64
N LEU A 101 -16.85 -4.29 15.95
CA LEU A 101 -17.86 -3.30 16.31
C LEU A 101 -17.48 -2.55 17.58
N GLN A 102 -16.91 -3.25 18.57
CA GLN A 102 -16.43 -2.63 19.79
C GLN A 102 -15.26 -1.69 19.53
N GLU A 103 -14.33 -2.06 18.68
CA GLU A 103 -13.21 -1.19 18.30
C GLU A 103 -13.69 0.04 17.54
N ILE A 104 -14.60 -0.12 16.60
CA ILE A 104 -15.18 0.99 15.84
C ILE A 104 -15.96 1.93 16.77
N GLU A 105 -16.75 1.40 17.70
CA GLU A 105 -17.43 2.20 18.71
C GLU A 105 -16.47 2.98 19.59
N SER A 106 -15.39 2.34 20.03
CA SER A 106 -14.36 2.98 20.85
C SER A 106 -13.67 4.12 20.10
N MET A 107 -13.31 3.89 18.85
CA MET A 107 -12.72 4.92 18.00
C MET A 107 -13.69 6.08 17.75
N ALA A 108 -14.95 5.76 17.48
CA ALA A 108 -15.98 6.77 17.25
C ALA A 108 -16.20 7.63 18.49
N ARG A 109 -16.27 7.02 19.68
CA ARG A 109 -16.41 7.75 20.95
C ARG A 109 -15.23 8.66 21.21
N ASN A 110 -14.00 8.17 20.99
CA ASN A 110 -12.79 8.95 21.18
C ASN A 110 -12.74 10.12 20.19
N SER A 111 -13.14 9.91 18.94
CA SER A 111 -13.17 10.96 17.92
C SER A 111 -14.19 12.04 18.25
N VAL A 112 -15.39 11.65 18.71
CA VAL A 112 -16.42 12.60 19.12
C VAL A 112 -15.99 13.38 20.36
N ALA A 113 -15.38 12.73 21.34
CA ALA A 113 -14.85 13.39 22.53
C ALA A 113 -13.76 14.43 22.18
N GLN A 114 -12.86 14.08 21.27
CA GLN A 114 -11.84 15.02 20.80
C GLN A 114 -12.43 16.22 20.06
N ILE A 115 -13.43 16.02 19.23
CA ILE A 115 -14.14 17.07 18.52
C ILE A 115 -14.82 18.02 19.51
N LEU A 116 -15.44 17.49 20.55
CA LEU A 116 -16.06 18.29 21.61
C LEU A 116 -15.04 19.08 22.42
N ASP A 117 -13.87 18.49 22.72
CA ASP A 117 -12.78 19.15 23.43
C ASP A 117 -12.19 20.33 22.64
N PHE A 118 -12.14 20.22 21.32
CA PHE A 118 -11.67 21.29 20.44
C PHE A 118 -12.71 22.39 20.20
N GLY A 119 -13.90 22.28 20.80
CA GLY A 119 -14.93 23.29 20.66
C GLY A 119 -15.51 23.45 19.28
N ILE A 120 -15.34 22.44 18.42
CA ILE A 120 -15.98 22.42 17.11
C ILE A 120 -17.48 22.21 17.35
N ARG A 121 -18.27 23.25 17.10
CA ARG A 121 -19.71 23.18 17.23
C ARG A 121 -20.30 22.49 16.02
N ILE A 122 -20.47 21.17 16.11
CA ILE A 122 -21.30 20.46 15.16
C ILE A 122 -22.74 20.56 15.69
N PRO A 123 -23.69 21.07 14.88
CA PRO A 123 -25.07 21.14 15.31
C PRO A 123 -25.55 19.77 15.76
N PRO A 124 -26.27 19.65 16.89
CA PRO A 124 -26.75 18.35 17.40
C PRO A 124 -27.57 17.57 16.37
N GLN A 125 -28.23 18.25 15.47
CA GLN A 125 -29.00 17.62 14.40
C GLN A 125 -28.12 16.87 13.39
N GLN A 126 -26.96 17.43 13.03
CA GLN A 126 -26.02 16.76 12.13
C GLN A 126 -25.42 15.52 12.75
N ILE A 127 -25.11 15.56 14.03
CA ILE A 127 -24.62 14.37 14.75
C ILE A 127 -25.65 13.26 14.76
N ARG A 128 -26.93 13.60 14.94
CA ARG A 128 -28.02 12.63 14.91
C ARG A 128 -28.22 12.01 13.53
N GLU A 129 -28.12 12.81 12.49
CA GLU A 129 -28.23 12.32 11.12
C GLU A 129 -27.07 11.40 10.75
N ASP A 130 -25.85 11.75 11.13
CA ASP A 130 -24.66 10.93 10.88
C ASP A 130 -24.75 9.60 11.65
N LEU A 131 -25.26 9.58 12.87
CA LEU A 131 -25.46 8.37 13.65
C LEU A 131 -26.59 7.50 13.12
N ARG A 132 -27.57 8.06 12.43
CA ARG A 132 -28.65 7.31 11.79
C ARG A 132 -28.23 6.67 10.48
N LEU A 133 -27.23 7.24 9.82
CA LEU A 133 -26.67 6.73 8.56
C LEU A 133 -25.64 5.63 8.78
N ALA A 134 -25.22 5.40 9.99
CA ALA A 134 -24.25 4.36 10.35
C ALA A 134 -24.92 2.98 10.54
#